data_d26a22cc6f605f7a5fa07376dec9285d
#
_entry.id   d26a22cc6f605f7a5fa07376dec9285d
#
_cell.length_a   1.000
_cell.length_b   1.000
_cell.length_c   1.000
_cell.angle_alpha   90.00
_cell.angle_beta   90.00
_cell.angle_gamma   90.00
#
_symmetry.space_group_name_H-M   'P 1'
#
loop_
_entity.id
_entity.type
_entity.pdbx_description
1 polymer ?
#
loop_
_entity_poly.entity_id
_entity_poly.type
_entity_poly.pdbx_seq_one_letter_code
_entity_poly.pdbx_strand_id
1 'polypeptide(L)'
;MASISLCMIVRDEEAVLGRCLESVAPAVDEIIVVDTGSVDGTKAVAAAYTDRIFDFAWVDDFAAARNASFAKATGDYILWLDADDVLLPEDLDALLCLKNRLDQSPADVVMMRYNTGFDSRGNPIFFFDRERLVRRAARPVWHGRVHEYIQCPGTRITVNIAVTHRSIKTAYTTRNLRI
;
A
#
# COMPACT_ATOMS: atom_id res chain seq x y z
N MET A 1 -7.76 -20.15 -0.05
CA MET A 1 -6.72 -19.10 -0.19
C MET A 1 -7.04 -17.98 0.75
N ALA A 2 -6.04 -17.44 1.45
CA ALA A 2 -6.22 -16.24 2.26
C ALA A 2 -6.68 -15.05 1.40
N SER A 3 -7.66 -14.29 1.87
CA SER A 3 -8.14 -13.08 1.20
C SER A 3 -7.31 -11.85 1.57
N ILE A 4 -7.05 -10.97 0.59
CA ILE A 4 -6.26 -9.75 0.78
C ILE A 4 -7.09 -8.52 0.43
N SER A 5 -7.18 -7.58 1.38
CA SER A 5 -7.69 -6.23 1.16
C SER A 5 -6.51 -5.30 0.84
N LEU A 6 -6.51 -4.65 -0.32
CA LEU A 6 -5.62 -3.51 -0.56
C LEU A 6 -6.22 -2.27 0.11
N CYS A 7 -5.46 -1.62 0.98
CA CYS A 7 -5.84 -0.38 1.63
C CYS A 7 -4.89 0.76 1.23
N MET A 8 -5.44 1.82 0.70
CA MET A 8 -4.70 2.98 0.22
C MET A 8 -5.27 4.27 0.80
N ILE A 9 -4.39 5.25 1.01
CA ILE A 9 -4.76 6.65 1.17
C ILE A 9 -4.20 7.42 -0.02
N VAL A 10 -4.99 8.30 -0.61
CA VAL A 10 -4.61 9.03 -1.83
C VAL A 10 -4.94 10.50 -1.73
N ARG A 11 -4.17 11.34 -2.45
CA ARG A 11 -4.47 12.74 -2.66
C ARG A 11 -3.74 13.28 -3.89
N ASP A 12 -4.49 13.73 -4.90
CA ASP A 12 -3.96 14.31 -6.14
C ASP A 12 -2.94 13.37 -6.83
N GLU A 13 -3.34 12.10 -7.08
CA GLU A 13 -2.49 11.02 -7.59
C GLU A 13 -3.01 10.44 -8.92
N GLU A 14 -3.81 11.21 -9.70
CA GLU A 14 -4.42 10.72 -10.95
C GLU A 14 -3.40 10.17 -11.95
N ALA A 15 -2.17 10.73 -11.96
CA ALA A 15 -1.12 10.36 -12.91
C ALA A 15 -0.47 9.01 -12.64
N VAL A 16 -0.55 8.49 -11.39
CA VAL A 16 0.20 7.29 -10.96
C VAL A 16 -0.69 6.18 -10.40
N LEU A 17 -1.84 6.53 -9.82
CA LEU A 17 -2.72 5.58 -9.13
C LEU A 17 -3.15 4.42 -10.03
N GLY A 18 -3.50 4.67 -11.28
CA GLY A 18 -3.94 3.62 -12.22
C GLY A 18 -2.88 2.53 -12.39
N ARG A 19 -1.62 2.91 -12.57
CA ARG A 19 -0.50 1.98 -12.69
C ARG A 19 -0.28 1.15 -11.42
N CYS A 20 -0.41 1.77 -10.24
CA CYS A 20 -0.34 1.07 -8.96
C CYS A 20 -1.44 0.00 -8.89
N LEU A 21 -2.69 0.39 -9.09
CA LEU A 21 -3.84 -0.50 -9.02
C LEU A 21 -3.76 -1.65 -10.03
N GLU A 22 -3.39 -1.36 -11.28
CA GLU A 22 -3.21 -2.38 -12.32
C GLU A 22 -2.18 -3.43 -11.92
N SER A 23 -1.06 -3.01 -11.29
CA SER A 23 0.03 -3.90 -10.91
C SER A 23 -0.31 -4.89 -9.80
N VAL A 24 -1.33 -4.60 -8.97
CA VAL A 24 -1.65 -5.39 -7.77
C VAL A 24 -3.04 -6.03 -7.83
N ALA A 25 -3.95 -5.51 -8.65
CA ALA A 25 -5.35 -5.96 -8.72
C ALA A 25 -5.51 -7.49 -8.87
N PRO A 26 -4.69 -8.22 -9.64
CA PRO A 26 -4.85 -9.67 -9.75
C PRO A 26 -4.59 -10.44 -8.45
N ALA A 27 -3.88 -9.87 -7.48
CA ALA A 27 -3.52 -10.55 -6.23
C ALA A 27 -4.43 -10.20 -5.05
N VAL A 28 -5.29 -9.18 -5.17
CA VAL A 28 -6.14 -8.71 -4.07
C VAL A 28 -7.61 -9.05 -4.33
N ASP A 29 -8.38 -9.24 -3.25
CA ASP A 29 -9.79 -9.63 -3.32
C ASP A 29 -10.73 -8.43 -3.14
N GLU A 30 -10.23 -7.34 -2.56
CA GLU A 30 -10.89 -6.04 -2.49
C GLU A 30 -9.89 -4.91 -2.51
N ILE A 31 -10.33 -3.76 -3.01
CA ILE A 31 -9.54 -2.52 -3.06
C ILE A 31 -10.31 -1.45 -2.31
N ILE A 32 -9.67 -0.82 -1.34
CA ILE A 32 -10.21 0.25 -0.50
C ILE A 32 -9.34 1.48 -0.71
N VAL A 33 -9.95 2.53 -1.20
CA VAL A 33 -9.29 3.83 -1.41
C VAL A 33 -9.91 4.86 -0.48
N VAL A 34 -9.08 5.46 0.37
CA VAL A 34 -9.46 6.59 1.21
C VAL A 34 -8.86 7.85 0.60
N ASP A 35 -9.72 8.70 0.05
CA ASP A 35 -9.36 9.97 -0.53
C ASP A 35 -9.29 11.06 0.55
N THR A 36 -8.13 11.73 0.65
CA THR A 36 -7.89 12.75 1.67
C THR A 36 -8.08 14.18 1.15
N GLY A 37 -8.89 14.34 0.10
CA GLY A 37 -9.27 15.63 -0.46
C GLY A 37 -8.61 15.93 -1.81
N SER A 38 -8.65 14.98 -2.75
CA SER A 38 -8.19 15.18 -4.13
C SER A 38 -9.08 16.20 -4.85
N VAL A 39 -8.42 17.02 -5.67
CA VAL A 39 -9.06 18.02 -6.53
C VAL A 39 -8.87 17.70 -8.02
N ASP A 40 -8.11 16.65 -8.35
CA ASP A 40 -7.85 16.12 -9.69
C ASP A 40 -8.74 14.91 -10.01
N GLY A 41 -8.39 14.13 -11.05
CA GLY A 41 -9.10 12.93 -11.48
C GLY A 41 -8.84 11.68 -10.63
N THR A 42 -8.16 11.75 -9.49
CA THR A 42 -7.79 10.60 -8.64
C THR A 42 -8.96 9.67 -8.36
N LYS A 43 -10.12 10.22 -7.94
CA LYS A 43 -11.33 9.42 -7.65
C LYS A 43 -11.88 8.72 -8.88
N ALA A 44 -11.81 9.38 -10.05
CA ALA A 44 -12.28 8.78 -11.30
C ALA A 44 -11.37 7.60 -11.72
N VAL A 45 -10.05 7.72 -11.51
CA VAL A 45 -9.10 6.62 -11.71
C VAL A 45 -9.39 5.47 -10.76
N ALA A 46 -9.60 5.74 -9.47
CA ALA A 46 -9.93 4.71 -8.48
C ALA A 46 -11.24 3.98 -8.81
N ALA A 47 -12.26 4.71 -9.30
CA ALA A 47 -13.57 4.16 -9.64
C ALA A 47 -13.54 3.14 -10.80
N ALA A 48 -12.48 3.11 -11.61
CA ALA A 48 -12.29 2.07 -12.61
C ALA A 48 -11.92 0.69 -12.01
N TYR A 49 -11.51 0.64 -10.75
CA TYR A 49 -11.05 -0.58 -10.07
C TYR A 49 -11.92 -0.99 -8.88
N THR A 50 -12.62 -0.07 -8.24
CA THR A 50 -13.43 -0.33 -7.05
C THR A 50 -14.54 0.71 -6.87
N ASP A 51 -15.64 0.29 -6.25
CA ASP A 51 -16.69 1.17 -5.72
C ASP A 51 -16.45 1.56 -4.25
N ARG A 52 -15.43 0.98 -3.60
CA ARG A 52 -15.09 1.23 -2.19
C ARG A 52 -14.14 2.42 -2.03
N ILE A 53 -14.62 3.59 -2.42
CA ILE A 53 -13.93 4.88 -2.30
C ILE A 53 -14.59 5.67 -1.20
N PHE A 54 -13.79 6.12 -0.22
CA PHE A 54 -14.26 6.84 0.97
C PHE A 54 -13.55 8.17 1.11
N ASP A 55 -14.30 9.21 1.42
CA ASP A 55 -13.74 10.52 1.74
C ASP A 55 -13.25 10.55 3.19
N PHE A 56 -12.10 11.16 3.40
CA PHE A 56 -11.53 11.42 4.72
C PHE A 56 -11.06 12.88 4.79
N ALA A 57 -11.70 13.67 5.67
CA ALA A 57 -11.26 15.04 5.89
C ALA A 57 -9.83 15.02 6.47
N TRP A 58 -8.89 15.64 5.76
CA TRP A 58 -7.50 15.68 6.20
C TRP A 58 -7.33 16.41 7.53
N VAL A 59 -6.69 15.76 8.48
CA VAL A 59 -6.48 16.23 9.86
C VAL A 59 -4.98 16.33 10.23
N ASP A 60 -4.11 16.48 9.24
CA ASP A 60 -2.65 16.52 9.41
C ASP A 60 -2.10 15.29 10.15
N ASP A 61 -2.67 14.11 9.85
CA ASP A 61 -2.32 12.85 10.49
C ASP A 61 -2.44 11.67 9.50
N PHE A 62 -1.29 11.17 9.03
CA PHE A 62 -1.23 10.04 8.11
C PHE A 62 -1.73 8.75 8.77
N ALA A 63 -1.40 8.50 10.04
CA ALA A 63 -1.85 7.31 10.74
C ALA A 63 -3.37 7.28 10.88
N ALA A 64 -4.02 8.43 11.12
CA ALA A 64 -5.48 8.51 11.19
C ALA A 64 -6.13 8.12 9.86
N ALA A 65 -5.63 8.62 8.73
CA ALA A 65 -6.13 8.28 7.40
C ALA A 65 -5.90 6.80 7.08
N ARG A 66 -4.70 6.25 7.37
CA ARG A 66 -4.40 4.82 7.15
C ARG A 66 -5.26 3.92 8.05
N ASN A 67 -5.48 4.27 9.30
CA ASN A 67 -6.38 3.53 10.19
C ASN A 67 -7.83 3.57 9.68
N ALA A 68 -8.28 4.69 9.10
CA ALA A 68 -9.59 4.78 8.47
C ALA A 68 -9.72 3.82 7.28
N SER A 69 -8.67 3.64 6.46
CA SER A 69 -8.67 2.66 5.37
C SER A 69 -8.66 1.22 5.91
N PHE A 70 -7.83 0.91 6.92
CA PHE A 70 -7.76 -0.41 7.55
C PHE A 70 -9.08 -0.83 8.19
N ALA A 71 -9.82 0.10 8.79
CA ALA A 71 -11.12 -0.15 9.38
C ALA A 71 -12.19 -0.61 8.36
N LYS A 72 -11.97 -0.38 7.07
CA LYS A 72 -12.86 -0.82 5.98
C LYS A 72 -12.51 -2.20 5.44
N ALA A 73 -11.34 -2.75 5.76
CA ALA A 73 -10.87 -4.03 5.27
C ALA A 73 -11.72 -5.19 5.78
N THR A 74 -12.06 -6.12 4.90
CA THR A 74 -12.81 -7.34 5.23
C THR A 74 -12.01 -8.63 5.04
N GLY A 75 -10.94 -8.60 4.24
CA GLY A 75 -10.06 -9.73 3.97
C GLY A 75 -9.31 -10.24 5.21
N ASP A 76 -8.71 -11.41 5.10
CA ASP A 76 -7.88 -12.01 6.15
C ASP A 76 -6.62 -11.21 6.42
N TYR A 77 -6.07 -10.61 5.34
CA TYR A 77 -4.88 -9.78 5.36
C TYR A 77 -5.16 -8.39 4.77
N ILE A 78 -4.38 -7.43 5.22
CA ILE A 78 -4.37 -6.06 4.69
C ILE A 78 -3.01 -5.82 4.05
N LEU A 79 -3.01 -5.57 2.76
CA LEU A 79 -1.88 -5.03 2.00
C LEU A 79 -2.04 -3.51 1.92
N TRP A 80 -0.97 -2.75 2.11
CA TRP A 80 -1.01 -1.32 1.90
C TRP A 80 0.08 -0.89 0.91
N LEU A 81 -0.27 0.04 0.05
CA LEU A 81 0.60 0.66 -0.94
C LEU A 81 0.36 2.17 -0.96
N ASP A 82 1.39 2.91 -1.33
CA ASP A 82 1.25 4.30 -1.74
C ASP A 82 0.87 4.36 -3.23
N ALA A 83 0.27 5.46 -3.68
CA ALA A 83 -0.29 5.55 -5.03
C ALA A 83 0.76 5.42 -6.15
N ASP A 84 2.02 5.71 -5.84
CA ASP A 84 3.15 5.62 -6.76
C ASP A 84 4.01 4.35 -6.57
N ASP A 85 3.54 3.40 -5.76
CA ASP A 85 4.12 2.06 -5.62
C ASP A 85 3.60 1.13 -6.73
N VAL A 86 4.42 0.15 -7.11
CA VAL A 86 4.04 -0.93 -8.03
C VAL A 86 4.63 -2.26 -7.59
N LEU A 87 3.94 -3.34 -7.93
CA LEU A 87 4.49 -4.70 -7.93
C LEU A 87 4.96 -5.01 -9.36
N LEU A 88 6.20 -5.46 -9.51
CA LEU A 88 6.67 -5.99 -10.78
C LEU A 88 6.05 -7.37 -11.04
N PRO A 89 5.99 -7.86 -12.30
CA PRO A 89 5.34 -9.13 -12.60
C PRO A 89 5.82 -10.31 -11.75
N GLU A 90 7.13 -10.41 -11.51
CA GLU A 90 7.71 -11.46 -10.66
C GLU A 90 7.30 -11.34 -9.19
N ASP A 91 7.12 -10.12 -8.68
CA ASP A 91 6.66 -9.87 -7.31
C ASP A 91 5.15 -10.14 -7.17
N LEU A 92 4.37 -9.85 -8.22
CA LEU A 92 2.95 -10.19 -8.28
C LEU A 92 2.76 -11.72 -8.24
N ASP A 93 3.51 -12.48 -9.04
CA ASP A 93 3.45 -13.94 -9.05
C ASP A 93 3.84 -14.52 -7.68
N ALA A 94 4.89 -13.95 -7.06
CA ALA A 94 5.32 -14.35 -5.72
C ALA A 94 4.26 -14.03 -4.65
N LEU A 95 3.53 -12.92 -4.77
CA LEU A 95 2.42 -12.58 -3.87
C LEU A 95 1.24 -13.54 -4.02
N LEU A 96 0.90 -13.96 -5.24
CA LEU A 96 -0.12 -14.98 -5.51
C LEU A 96 0.25 -16.33 -4.87
N CYS A 97 1.53 -16.74 -4.98
CA CYS A 97 2.04 -17.94 -4.30
C CYS A 97 1.97 -17.79 -2.77
N LEU A 98 2.31 -16.61 -2.24
CA LEU A 98 2.27 -16.33 -0.82
C LEU A 98 0.85 -16.44 -0.25
N LYS A 99 -0.19 -15.98 -0.98
CA LYS A 99 -1.60 -16.12 -0.58
C LYS A 99 -1.97 -17.55 -0.20
N ASN A 100 -1.52 -18.51 -1.03
CA ASN A 100 -1.77 -19.95 -0.77
C ASN A 100 -1.05 -20.45 0.50
N ARG A 101 0.19 -19.97 0.72
CA ARG A 101 0.99 -20.35 1.89
C ARG A 101 0.42 -19.79 3.18
N LEU A 102 -0.06 -18.55 3.18
CA LEU A 102 -0.63 -17.89 4.36
C LEU A 102 -1.94 -18.54 4.82
N ASP A 103 -2.66 -19.20 3.94
CA ASP A 103 -3.85 -19.98 4.28
C ASP A 103 -3.49 -21.21 5.14
N GLN A 104 -2.36 -21.85 4.86
CA GLN A 104 -1.89 -23.07 5.54
C GLN A 104 -1.02 -22.76 6.76
N SER A 105 -0.22 -21.70 6.69
CA SER A 105 0.72 -21.27 7.72
C SER A 105 0.66 -19.75 7.90
N PRO A 106 -0.31 -19.28 8.70
CA PRO A 106 -0.51 -17.83 8.87
C PRO A 106 0.66 -17.17 9.58
N ALA A 107 1.06 -16.00 9.09
CA ALA A 107 1.94 -15.06 9.78
C ALA A 107 1.16 -13.77 10.06
N ASP A 108 1.45 -13.08 11.15
CA ASP A 108 0.74 -11.86 11.51
C ASP A 108 1.28 -10.64 10.77
N VAL A 109 2.58 -10.63 10.47
CA VAL A 109 3.27 -9.57 9.73
C VAL A 109 4.18 -10.17 8.67
N VAL A 110 4.02 -9.73 7.43
CA VAL A 110 4.91 -10.07 6.32
C VAL A 110 5.73 -8.84 5.94
N MET A 111 7.03 -8.97 6.11
CA MET A 111 8.01 -7.97 5.70
C MET A 111 8.33 -8.18 4.22
N MET A 112 8.21 -7.11 3.45
CA MET A 112 8.57 -7.07 2.02
C MET A 112 9.61 -6.00 1.77
N ARG A 113 10.45 -6.20 0.78
CA ARG A 113 11.43 -5.20 0.37
C ARG A 113 10.72 -3.98 -0.22
N TYR A 114 11.19 -2.80 0.13
CA TYR A 114 10.75 -1.54 -0.46
C TYR A 114 11.91 -0.90 -1.22
N ASN A 115 11.82 -0.90 -2.55
CA ASN A 115 12.82 -0.30 -3.43
C ASN A 115 12.49 1.17 -3.65
N THR A 116 13.37 2.10 -3.21
CA THR A 116 13.11 3.55 -3.24
C THR A 116 14.17 4.36 -4.00
N GLY A 117 15.35 3.81 -4.25
CA GLY A 117 16.40 4.45 -5.03
C GLY A 117 16.89 3.56 -6.16
N PHE A 118 17.19 4.15 -7.32
CA PHE A 118 17.56 3.41 -8.52
C PHE A 118 18.77 4.02 -9.20
N ASP A 119 19.60 3.19 -9.81
CA ASP A 119 20.69 3.62 -10.69
C ASP A 119 20.13 4.11 -12.06
N SER A 120 21.01 4.58 -12.93
CA SER A 120 20.64 5.03 -14.28
C SER A 120 20.12 3.93 -15.21
N ARG A 121 20.25 2.68 -14.83
CA ARG A 121 19.73 1.50 -15.54
C ARG A 121 18.42 0.99 -14.96
N GLY A 122 17.94 1.62 -13.86
CA GLY A 122 16.72 1.22 -13.16
C GLY A 122 16.90 0.10 -12.15
N ASN A 123 18.14 -0.30 -11.81
CA ASN A 123 18.37 -1.28 -10.76
C ASN A 123 18.22 -0.64 -9.38
N PRO A 124 17.58 -1.31 -8.41
CA PRO A 124 17.44 -0.78 -7.07
C PRO A 124 18.80 -0.73 -6.36
N ILE A 125 19.17 0.47 -5.87
CA ILE A 125 20.42 0.73 -5.12
C ILE A 125 20.15 1.15 -3.68
N PHE A 126 18.90 1.53 -3.37
CA PHE A 126 18.46 1.82 -2.01
C PHE A 126 17.13 1.11 -1.73
N PHE A 127 17.13 0.27 -0.71
CA PHE A 127 15.97 -0.51 -0.30
C PHE A 127 16.03 -0.85 1.19
N PHE A 128 14.89 -1.15 1.76
CA PHE A 128 14.73 -1.63 3.15
C PHE A 128 13.45 -2.45 3.27
N ASP A 129 13.32 -3.24 4.33
CA ASP A 129 12.13 -4.03 4.56
C ASP A 129 11.06 -3.21 5.30
N ARG A 130 9.80 -3.36 4.85
CA ARG A 130 8.62 -2.75 5.46
C ARG A 130 7.56 -3.81 5.74
N GLU A 131 6.74 -3.56 6.75
CA GLU A 131 5.53 -4.32 7.03
C GLU A 131 4.48 -4.00 5.95
N ARG A 132 4.44 -4.75 4.85
CA ARG A 132 3.53 -4.46 3.74
C ARG A 132 2.24 -5.26 3.79
N LEU A 133 2.26 -6.47 4.36
CA LEU A 133 1.07 -7.30 4.49
C LEU A 133 0.90 -7.69 5.96
N VAL A 134 -0.25 -7.38 6.54
CA VAL A 134 -0.53 -7.64 7.96
C VAL A 134 -1.85 -8.40 8.11
N ARG A 135 -1.89 -9.35 9.05
CA ARG A 135 -3.09 -10.13 9.33
C ARG A 135 -4.12 -9.27 10.05
N ARG A 136 -5.32 -9.14 9.49
CA ARG A 136 -6.38 -8.29 10.06
C ARG A 136 -6.78 -8.73 11.49
N ALA A 137 -6.81 -10.05 11.75
CA ALA A 137 -7.12 -10.59 13.09
C ALA A 137 -6.09 -10.20 14.17
N ALA A 138 -4.85 -9.85 13.80
CA ALA A 138 -3.82 -9.35 14.71
C ALA A 138 -4.06 -7.89 15.13
N ARG A 139 -5.09 -7.23 14.58
CA ARG A 139 -5.50 -5.86 14.88
C ARG A 139 -4.36 -4.84 14.69
N PRO A 140 -3.78 -4.77 13.49
CA PRO A 140 -2.72 -3.80 13.20
C PRO A 140 -3.24 -2.37 13.36
N VAL A 141 -2.42 -1.49 13.94
CA VAL A 141 -2.74 -0.07 14.16
C VAL A 141 -1.58 0.79 13.70
N TRP A 142 -1.87 1.81 12.93
CA TRP A 142 -0.91 2.84 12.55
C TRP A 142 -0.76 3.87 13.65
N HIS A 143 0.48 4.28 13.91
CA HIS A 143 0.87 5.30 14.86
C HIS A 143 1.80 6.32 14.23
N GLY A 144 1.74 7.55 14.71
CA GLY A 144 2.57 8.68 14.25
C GLY A 144 1.88 9.53 13.20
N ARG A 145 1.84 10.85 13.43
CA ARG A 145 1.22 11.80 12.50
C ARG A 145 2.01 11.92 11.20
N VAL A 146 3.35 11.86 11.31
CA VAL A 146 4.34 11.86 10.24
C VAL A 146 5.37 10.77 10.57
N HIS A 147 5.95 10.13 9.56
CA HIS A 147 6.82 8.95 9.73
C HIS A 147 6.11 7.79 10.45
N GLU A 148 4.91 7.55 10.02
CA GLU A 148 4.01 6.55 10.59
C GLU A 148 4.56 5.12 10.49
N TYR A 149 4.23 4.31 11.47
CA TYR A 149 4.60 2.90 11.55
C TYR A 149 3.41 2.05 11.99
N ILE A 150 3.45 0.76 11.66
CA ILE A 150 2.41 -0.20 12.06
C ILE A 150 2.84 -0.89 13.34
N GLN A 151 2.02 -0.78 14.38
CA GLN A 151 2.08 -1.67 15.53
C GLN A 151 1.18 -2.88 15.23
N CYS A 152 1.80 -4.04 15.08
CA CYS A 152 1.11 -5.30 14.87
C CYS A 152 1.82 -6.37 15.70
N PRO A 153 1.15 -6.97 16.72
CA PRO A 153 1.71 -8.07 17.49
C PRO A 153 1.73 -9.36 16.67
N GLY A 154 2.51 -10.34 17.14
CA GLY A 154 2.51 -11.69 16.59
C GLY A 154 3.75 -12.06 15.78
N THR A 155 3.59 -13.09 14.97
CA THR A 155 4.67 -13.70 14.19
C THR A 155 5.04 -12.85 12.98
N ARG A 156 6.35 -12.67 12.75
CA ARG A 156 6.88 -11.93 11.60
C ARG A 156 7.64 -12.86 10.67
N ILE A 157 7.42 -12.73 9.39
CA ILE A 157 8.21 -13.39 8.34
C ILE A 157 8.71 -12.36 7.34
N THR A 158 9.88 -12.60 6.77
CA THR A 158 10.41 -11.82 5.64
C THR A 158 10.31 -12.66 4.38
N VAL A 159 9.84 -12.08 3.30
CA VAL A 159 9.68 -12.74 2.01
C VAL A 159 10.47 -12.00 0.92
N ASN A 160 10.84 -12.72 -0.13
CA ASN A 160 11.51 -12.11 -1.28
C ASN A 160 10.46 -11.58 -2.28
N ILE A 161 9.70 -10.58 -1.86
CA ILE A 161 8.75 -9.82 -2.68
C ILE A 161 9.13 -8.36 -2.52
N ALA A 162 9.19 -7.63 -3.60
CA ALA A 162 9.51 -6.21 -3.57
C ALA A 162 8.32 -5.34 -3.99
N VAL A 163 8.08 -4.29 -3.23
CA VAL A 163 7.26 -3.14 -3.62
C VAL A 163 8.22 -2.09 -4.17
N THR A 164 7.98 -1.62 -5.37
CA THR A 164 8.87 -0.70 -6.07
C THR A 164 8.24 0.68 -6.18
N HIS A 165 8.89 1.68 -5.57
CA HIS A 165 8.48 3.08 -5.66
C HIS A 165 8.77 3.65 -7.05
N ARG A 166 7.79 4.18 -7.73
CA ARG A 166 7.84 4.72 -9.07
C ARG A 166 7.25 6.14 -9.14
N SER A 167 7.84 7.08 -8.40
CA SER A 167 7.41 8.47 -8.45
C SER A 167 7.64 9.07 -9.85
N ILE A 168 6.64 9.81 -10.37
CA ILE A 168 6.78 10.62 -11.59
C ILE A 168 7.28 12.02 -11.25
N LYS A 169 7.47 12.36 -9.98
CA LYS A 169 7.86 13.73 -9.57
C LYS A 169 9.23 14.10 -10.13
N THR A 170 9.22 14.68 -11.31
CA THR A 170 10.31 15.51 -11.83
C THR A 170 10.26 16.84 -11.09
N ALA A 171 11.34 17.14 -10.35
CA ALA A 171 11.59 18.33 -9.57
C ALA A 171 10.77 18.49 -8.27
N TYR A 172 11.50 18.78 -7.21
CA TYR A 172 11.01 19.18 -5.89
C TYR A 172 9.84 20.16 -6.00
N THR A 173 8.63 19.66 -5.88
CA THR A 173 7.49 20.55 -5.69
C THR A 173 7.54 21.01 -4.24
N THR A 174 7.61 22.31 -4.03
CA THR A 174 7.58 23.04 -2.76
C THR A 174 6.37 22.74 -1.87
N ARG A 175 5.52 21.79 -2.23
CA ARG A 175 4.37 21.30 -1.48
C ARG A 175 4.73 20.51 -0.20
N ASN A 176 5.91 19.87 -0.18
CA ASN A 176 6.35 19.08 0.99
C ASN A 176 7.08 19.93 2.06
N LEU A 177 7.16 21.25 1.89
CA LEU A 177 7.80 22.18 2.83
C LEU A 177 6.79 22.99 3.68
N ARG A 178 5.50 22.64 3.65
CA ARG A 178 4.52 23.22 4.55
C ARG A 178 4.01 22.12 5.50
N ILE A 179 4.84 21.81 6.46
CA ILE A 179 4.48 21.21 7.73
C ILE A 179 4.52 22.33 8.77
#